data_49c3bffee1057d622da5b83753b81a5b
#
_entry.id   49c3bffee1057d622da5b83753b81a5b
#
_cell.length_a   1.000
_cell.length_b   1.000
_cell.length_c   1.000
_cell.angle_alpha   90.00
_cell.angle_beta   90.00
_cell.angle_gamma   90.00
#
_symmetry.space_group_name_H-M   'P 1'
#
loop_
_entity.id
_entity.type
_entity.pdbx_description
1 polymer ?
#
loop_
_entity_poly.entity_id
_entity_poly.type
_entity_poly.pdbx_seq_one_letter_code
_entity_poly.pdbx_strand_id
1 'polypeptide(L)'
;MTSKVLIIACGALSFELNQIKKLNSWDHVTIQCLNAELHNTPKLIPEKIKEKYNALKDDFSKVFIAYADCGTGGMLDSLLNEYDLERLDGAHCYEFYSGQKKFKEFTEQEMGTLYLTDFLVKHFQRLVVEGLAIDKYPEL
;
A
#
# COMPACT_ATOMS: atom_id res chain seq x y z
N MET A 1 -25.75 -16.58 1.35
CA MET A 1 -25.31 -15.22 0.96
C MET A 1 -23.80 -15.17 0.96
N THR A 2 -23.22 -14.72 -0.13
CA THR A 2 -21.77 -14.50 -0.20
C THR A 2 -21.41 -13.27 0.64
N SER A 3 -20.49 -13.41 1.59
CA SER A 3 -20.03 -12.28 2.39
C SER A 3 -19.22 -11.33 1.51
N LYS A 4 -19.56 -10.03 1.54
CA LYS A 4 -18.84 -9.00 0.81
C LYS A 4 -17.57 -8.61 1.57
N VAL A 5 -16.45 -8.57 0.87
CA VAL A 5 -15.13 -8.19 1.43
C VAL A 5 -14.66 -6.90 0.79
N LEU A 6 -14.21 -5.96 1.62
CA LEU A 6 -13.54 -4.74 1.18
C LEU A 6 -12.03 -4.89 1.38
N ILE A 7 -11.27 -4.57 0.35
CA ILE A 7 -9.82 -4.40 0.44
C ILE A 7 -9.51 -2.92 0.23
N ILE A 8 -8.94 -2.28 1.24
CA ILE A 8 -8.39 -0.92 1.13
C ILE A 8 -6.91 -1.07 0.86
N ALA A 9 -6.46 -0.56 -0.28
CA ALA A 9 -5.13 -0.83 -0.80
C ALA A 9 -4.38 0.43 -1.22
N CYS A 10 -3.06 0.31 -1.27
CA CYS A 10 -2.22 1.29 -1.93
C CYS A 10 -2.48 1.29 -3.44
N GLY A 11 -2.59 2.47 -4.04
CA GLY A 11 -2.75 2.61 -5.49
C GLY A 11 -1.63 1.96 -6.30
N ALA A 12 -0.42 1.86 -5.73
CA ALA A 12 0.70 1.18 -6.36
C ALA A 12 0.49 -0.34 -6.55
N LEU A 13 -0.42 -0.95 -5.80
CA LEU A 13 -0.78 -2.37 -5.90
C LEU A 13 -2.06 -2.63 -6.69
N SER A 14 -2.70 -1.59 -7.22
CA SER A 14 -4.01 -1.67 -7.86
C SER A 14 -4.06 -2.68 -9.00
N PHE A 15 -3.08 -2.66 -9.88
CA PHE A 15 -3.02 -3.57 -11.03
C PHE A 15 -2.96 -5.03 -10.57
N GLU A 16 -2.02 -5.37 -9.70
CA GLU A 16 -1.79 -6.73 -9.21
C GLU A 16 -2.99 -7.26 -8.43
N LEU A 17 -3.57 -6.46 -7.55
CA LEU A 17 -4.76 -6.85 -6.79
C LEU A 17 -5.96 -7.11 -7.70
N ASN A 18 -6.17 -6.28 -8.71
CA ASN A 18 -7.25 -6.49 -9.67
C ASN A 18 -7.02 -7.73 -10.53
N GLN A 19 -5.77 -8.03 -10.91
CA GLN A 19 -5.43 -9.26 -11.61
C GLN A 19 -5.68 -10.50 -10.75
N ILE A 20 -5.26 -10.49 -9.48
CA ILE A 20 -5.51 -11.59 -8.54
C ILE A 20 -7.02 -11.81 -8.36
N LYS A 21 -7.78 -10.74 -8.17
CA LYS A 21 -9.23 -10.80 -8.07
C LYS A 21 -9.86 -11.48 -9.30
N LYS A 22 -9.44 -11.05 -10.50
CA LYS A 22 -9.94 -11.60 -11.77
C LYS A 22 -9.60 -13.08 -11.93
N LEU A 23 -8.34 -13.45 -11.69
CA LEU A 23 -7.85 -14.83 -11.82
C LEU A 23 -8.55 -15.80 -10.87
N ASN A 24 -8.96 -15.32 -9.70
CA ASN A 24 -9.66 -16.15 -8.71
C ASN A 24 -11.18 -16.01 -8.76
N SER A 25 -11.73 -15.25 -9.69
CA SER A 25 -13.18 -14.99 -9.79
C SER A 25 -13.78 -14.49 -8.46
N TRP A 26 -13.10 -13.58 -7.79
CA TRP A 26 -13.53 -13.03 -6.50
C TRP A 26 -14.57 -11.91 -6.67
N ASP A 27 -15.75 -12.23 -7.17
CA ASP A 27 -16.81 -11.26 -7.43
C ASP A 27 -17.33 -10.57 -6.15
N HIS A 28 -17.17 -11.24 -5.00
CA HIS A 28 -17.55 -10.72 -3.69
C HIS A 28 -16.53 -9.74 -3.08
N VAL A 29 -15.39 -9.54 -3.73
CA VAL A 29 -14.32 -8.65 -3.25
C VAL A 29 -14.40 -7.30 -3.98
N THR A 30 -14.43 -6.22 -3.21
CA THR A 30 -14.30 -4.84 -3.71
C THR A 30 -12.95 -4.29 -3.31
N ILE A 31 -12.23 -3.70 -4.25
CA ILE A 31 -10.92 -3.09 -4.01
C ILE A 31 -11.07 -1.58 -4.11
N GLN A 32 -10.67 -0.87 -3.06
CA GLN A 32 -10.63 0.58 -2.99
C GLN A 32 -9.20 1.03 -2.76
N CYS A 33 -8.64 1.74 -3.72
CA CYS A 33 -7.26 2.20 -3.64
C CYS A 33 -7.17 3.63 -3.13
N LEU A 34 -6.16 3.90 -2.31
CA LEU A 34 -5.74 5.23 -1.92
C LEU A 34 -4.60 5.70 -2.82
N ASN A 35 -4.41 7.02 -2.87
CA ASN A 35 -3.37 7.61 -3.71
C ASN A 35 -1.98 7.13 -3.30
N ALA A 36 -1.19 6.66 -4.27
CA ALA A 36 0.18 6.20 -4.05
C ALA A 36 1.13 7.31 -3.55
N GLU A 37 0.81 8.59 -3.77
CA GLU A 37 1.58 9.72 -3.24
C GLU A 37 1.64 9.75 -1.71
N LEU A 38 0.72 9.07 -1.02
CA LEU A 38 0.77 8.93 0.44
C LEU A 38 2.06 8.28 0.94
N HIS A 39 2.74 7.49 0.11
CA HIS A 39 4.06 6.94 0.45
C HIS A 39 5.13 8.02 0.68
N ASN A 40 4.96 9.20 0.08
CA ASN A 40 5.85 10.33 0.29
C ASN A 40 5.54 11.11 1.58
N THR A 41 4.38 10.85 2.18
CA THR A 41 3.96 11.41 3.46
C THR A 41 3.31 10.31 4.31
N PRO A 42 4.09 9.32 4.77
CA PRO A 42 3.55 8.10 5.40
C PRO A 42 2.65 8.35 6.60
N LYS A 43 2.91 9.41 7.36
CA LYS A 43 2.09 9.79 8.53
C LYS A 43 0.61 10.06 8.20
N LEU A 44 0.29 10.31 6.93
CA LEU A 44 -1.10 10.51 6.48
C LEU A 44 -1.82 9.21 6.12
N ILE A 45 -1.08 8.10 5.94
CA ILE A 45 -1.67 6.82 5.54
C ILE A 45 -2.72 6.33 6.55
N PRO A 46 -2.45 6.29 7.87
CA PRO A 46 -3.45 5.82 8.83
C PRO A 46 -4.74 6.62 8.78
N GLU A 47 -4.65 7.96 8.71
CA GLU A 47 -5.81 8.83 8.66
C GLU A 47 -6.66 8.59 7.40
N LYS A 48 -6.02 8.46 6.26
CA LYS A 48 -6.71 8.19 4.99
C LYS A 48 -7.36 6.80 4.95
N ILE A 49 -6.72 5.80 5.54
CA ILE A 49 -7.32 4.47 5.72
C ILE A 49 -8.55 4.57 6.64
N LYS A 50 -8.45 5.27 7.76
CA LYS A 50 -9.54 5.49 8.69
C LYS A 50 -10.74 6.16 8.02
N GLU A 51 -10.51 7.22 7.26
CA GLU A 51 -11.57 7.92 6.51
C GLU A 51 -12.29 6.95 5.56
N LYS A 52 -11.53 6.19 4.76
CA LYS A 52 -12.09 5.23 3.81
C LYS A 52 -12.83 4.08 4.50
N TYR A 53 -12.26 3.56 5.57
CA TYR A 53 -12.89 2.51 6.38
C TYR A 53 -14.23 2.97 6.94
N ASN A 54 -14.27 4.12 7.61
CA ASN A 54 -15.50 4.64 8.21
C ASN A 54 -16.58 4.95 7.17
N ALA A 55 -16.20 5.34 5.96
CA ALA A 55 -17.14 5.62 4.89
C ALA A 55 -17.81 4.36 4.32
N LEU A 56 -17.14 3.21 4.36
CA LEU A 56 -17.54 2.01 3.62
C LEU A 56 -17.85 0.79 4.49
N LYS A 57 -17.39 0.74 5.73
CA LYS A 57 -17.42 -0.46 6.58
C LYS A 57 -18.80 -1.14 6.69
N ASP A 58 -19.87 -0.35 6.69
CA ASP A 58 -21.23 -0.85 6.91
C ASP A 58 -21.79 -1.65 5.72
N ASP A 59 -21.18 -1.49 4.54
CA ASP A 59 -21.57 -2.21 3.32
C ASP A 59 -20.87 -3.57 3.16
N PHE A 60 -19.91 -3.90 4.05
CA PHE A 60 -19.07 -5.08 3.94
C PHE A 60 -19.05 -5.90 5.23
N SER A 61 -18.96 -7.21 5.08
CA SER A 61 -18.87 -8.13 6.21
C SER A 61 -17.43 -8.27 6.76
N LYS A 62 -16.45 -8.00 5.92
CA LYS A 62 -15.03 -8.03 6.29
C LYS A 62 -14.27 -6.93 5.57
N VAL A 63 -13.33 -6.31 6.26
CA VAL A 63 -12.39 -5.32 5.68
C VAL A 63 -10.96 -5.79 5.91
N PHE A 64 -10.15 -5.74 4.86
CA PHE A 64 -8.73 -6.06 4.90
C PHE A 64 -7.91 -4.87 4.40
N ILE A 65 -6.80 -4.61 5.05
CA ILE A 65 -5.92 -3.49 4.71
C ILE A 65 -4.72 -4.01 3.93
N ALA A 66 -4.70 -3.79 2.62
CA ALA A 66 -3.61 -4.18 1.73
C ALA A 66 -2.49 -3.13 1.73
N TYR A 67 -1.96 -2.85 2.91
CA TYR A 67 -0.78 -2.03 3.18
C TYR A 67 0.17 -2.82 4.08
N ALA A 68 1.47 -2.65 3.87
CA ALA A 68 2.49 -2.95 4.87
C ALA A 68 2.65 -1.72 5.79
N ASP A 69 3.67 -1.69 6.65
CA ASP A 69 3.92 -0.50 7.49
C ASP A 69 4.20 0.75 6.66
N CYS A 70 4.91 0.62 5.55
CA CYS A 70 5.17 1.67 4.56
C CYS A 70 5.71 2.98 5.15
N GLY A 71 6.53 2.89 6.19
CA GLY A 71 7.15 4.06 6.83
C GLY A 71 6.26 4.77 7.86
N THR A 72 5.15 4.17 8.26
CA THR A 72 4.27 4.74 9.30
C THR A 72 4.85 4.60 10.72
N GLY A 73 5.90 3.77 10.88
CA GLY A 73 6.57 3.59 12.18
C GLY A 73 5.66 3.03 13.28
N GLY A 74 4.74 2.14 12.93
CA GLY A 74 3.78 1.55 13.85
C GLY A 74 2.48 2.31 14.04
N MET A 75 2.35 3.52 13.46
CA MET A 75 1.09 4.28 13.56
C MET A 75 -0.08 3.56 12.87
N LEU A 76 0.19 2.86 11.77
CA LEU A 76 -0.82 2.05 11.09
C LEU A 76 -1.27 0.89 11.99
N ASP A 77 -0.36 0.17 12.61
CA ASP A 77 -0.69 -0.93 13.52
C ASP A 77 -1.51 -0.46 14.73
N SER A 78 -1.22 0.72 15.27
CA SER A 78 -2.02 1.31 16.34
C SER A 78 -3.47 1.54 15.91
N LEU A 79 -3.68 2.08 14.71
CA LEU A 79 -5.02 2.27 14.15
C LEU A 79 -5.74 0.93 13.93
N LEU A 80 -5.05 -0.05 13.34
CA LEU A 80 -5.64 -1.35 13.02
C LEU A 80 -6.04 -2.13 14.28
N ASN A 81 -5.24 -2.04 15.34
CA ASN A 81 -5.57 -2.63 16.64
C ASN A 81 -6.83 -2.00 17.26
N GLU A 82 -7.01 -0.69 17.10
CA GLU A 82 -8.22 0.01 17.56
C GLU A 82 -9.50 -0.51 16.90
N TYR A 83 -9.41 -0.84 15.60
CA TYR A 83 -10.55 -1.30 14.80
C TYR A 83 -10.60 -2.81 14.58
N ASP A 84 -9.70 -3.59 15.18
CA ASP A 84 -9.57 -5.03 15.00
C ASP A 84 -9.44 -5.42 13.51
N LEU A 85 -8.57 -4.74 12.80
CA LEU A 85 -8.31 -4.93 11.38
C LEU A 85 -6.95 -5.58 11.13
N GLU A 86 -6.88 -6.40 10.09
CA GLU A 86 -5.66 -7.04 9.63
C GLU A 86 -5.05 -6.28 8.44
N ARG A 87 -3.73 -6.31 8.36
CA ARG A 87 -2.97 -5.80 7.22
C ARG A 87 -2.02 -6.84 6.65
N LEU A 88 -1.40 -6.49 5.52
CA LEU A 88 -0.28 -7.26 4.98
C LEU A 88 0.95 -7.16 5.89
N ASP A 89 1.63 -8.27 6.11
CA ASP A 89 2.89 -8.29 6.83
C ASP A 89 3.99 -7.59 6.03
N GLY A 90 4.98 -7.08 6.74
CA GLY A 90 6.17 -6.51 6.11
C GLY A 90 6.34 -5.01 6.35
N ALA A 91 7.51 -4.52 5.96
CA ALA A 91 7.90 -3.13 6.16
C ALA A 91 7.42 -2.21 5.02
N HIS A 92 7.25 -2.75 3.82
CA HIS A 92 6.85 -1.97 2.64
C HIS A 92 6.00 -2.79 1.67
N CYS A 93 5.07 -2.13 0.98
CA CYS A 93 4.20 -2.79 -0.02
C CYS A 93 4.99 -3.49 -1.12
N TYR A 94 6.16 -3.01 -1.48
CA TYR A 94 7.00 -3.60 -2.53
C TYR A 94 7.62 -4.94 -2.17
N GLU A 95 7.59 -5.36 -0.91
CA GLU A 95 7.98 -6.71 -0.50
C GLU A 95 7.16 -7.80 -1.20
N PHE A 96 5.94 -7.49 -1.63
CA PHE A 96 5.09 -8.47 -2.31
C PHE A 96 5.58 -8.87 -3.69
N TYR A 97 6.37 -8.02 -4.35
CA TYR A 97 6.95 -8.32 -5.66
C TYR A 97 8.10 -9.33 -5.58
N SER A 98 8.90 -9.27 -4.53
CA SER A 98 10.08 -10.11 -4.35
C SER A 98 9.92 -11.17 -3.24
N GLY A 99 8.96 -10.98 -2.33
CA GLY A 99 8.84 -11.69 -1.08
C GLY A 99 9.74 -11.09 0.01
N GLN A 100 9.37 -11.31 1.28
CA GLN A 100 10.04 -10.69 2.42
C GLN A 100 11.53 -11.01 2.50
N LYS A 101 11.92 -12.28 2.23
CA LYS A 101 13.31 -12.71 2.31
C LYS A 101 14.20 -11.96 1.33
N LYS A 102 13.83 -11.92 0.05
CA LYS A 102 14.59 -11.20 -0.97
C LYS A 102 14.62 -9.70 -0.75
N PHE A 103 13.51 -9.12 -0.33
CA PHE A 103 13.44 -7.70 -0.01
C PHE A 103 14.42 -7.33 1.10
N LYS A 104 14.47 -8.14 2.16
CA LYS A 104 15.42 -7.97 3.25
C LYS A 104 16.87 -8.08 2.77
N GLU A 105 17.19 -9.11 1.98
CA GLU A 105 18.51 -9.29 1.38
C GLU A 105 18.94 -8.07 0.55
N PHE A 106 18.07 -7.54 -0.29
CA PHE A 106 18.35 -6.33 -1.10
C PHE A 106 18.61 -5.11 -0.20
N THR A 107 17.81 -4.93 0.83
CA THR A 107 17.94 -3.79 1.76
C THR A 107 19.25 -3.87 2.55
N GLU A 108 19.68 -5.06 2.95
CA GLU A 108 20.92 -5.27 3.68
C GLU A 108 22.16 -5.13 2.79
N GLN A 109 22.07 -5.53 1.50
CA GLN A 109 23.17 -5.42 0.55
C GLN A 109 23.46 -3.97 0.14
N GLU A 110 22.42 -3.16 0.00
CA GLU A 110 22.55 -1.80 -0.51
C GLU A 110 21.59 -0.87 0.25
N MET A 111 22.09 -0.20 1.25
CA MET A 111 21.32 0.83 1.96
C MET A 111 21.06 2.02 1.03
N GLY A 112 19.83 2.52 1.04
CA GLY A 112 19.43 3.61 0.15
C GLY A 112 18.98 3.16 -1.25
N THR A 113 18.69 1.86 -1.42
CA THR A 113 18.11 1.34 -2.66
C THR A 113 16.77 2.00 -2.95
N LEU A 114 16.63 2.55 -4.14
CA LEU A 114 15.34 2.97 -4.70
C LEU A 114 14.71 1.80 -5.46
N TYR A 115 13.58 1.31 -4.98
CA TYR A 115 12.84 0.23 -5.62
C TYR A 115 11.91 0.80 -6.70
N LEU A 116 12.10 0.37 -7.96
CA LEU A 116 11.25 0.76 -9.07
C LEU A 116 10.37 -0.41 -9.48
N THR A 117 9.06 -0.22 -9.39
CA THR A 117 8.05 -1.09 -9.98
C THR A 117 7.60 -0.51 -11.31
N ASP A 118 6.90 -1.30 -12.13
CA ASP A 118 6.32 -0.80 -13.40
C ASP A 118 5.42 0.42 -13.15
N PHE A 119 4.69 0.41 -12.04
CA PHE A 119 3.87 1.54 -11.63
C PHE A 119 4.69 2.81 -11.38
N LEU A 120 5.81 2.70 -10.65
CA LEU A 120 6.69 3.86 -10.39
C LEU A 120 7.41 4.34 -11.64
N VAL A 121 7.79 3.44 -12.54
CA VAL A 121 8.37 3.83 -13.84
C VAL A 121 7.34 4.61 -14.67
N LYS A 122 6.12 4.13 -14.74
CA LYS A 122 5.03 4.80 -15.47
C LYS A 122 4.71 6.20 -14.90
N HIS A 123 4.81 6.38 -13.59
CA HIS A 123 4.51 7.62 -12.88
C HIS A 123 5.75 8.28 -12.30
N PHE A 124 6.91 8.06 -12.91
CA PHE A 124 8.22 8.44 -12.37
C PHE A 124 8.32 9.95 -12.07
N GLN A 125 7.92 10.79 -13.01
CA GLN A 125 7.99 12.24 -12.83
C GLN A 125 7.23 12.67 -11.57
N ARG A 126 5.98 12.24 -11.44
CA ARG A 126 5.09 12.64 -10.34
C ARG A 126 5.48 12.03 -8.99
N LEU A 127 5.75 10.72 -8.96
CA LEU A 127 5.93 9.99 -7.70
C LEU A 127 7.39 9.95 -7.23
N VAL A 128 8.35 10.04 -8.12
CA VAL A 128 9.78 9.99 -7.78
C VAL A 128 10.40 11.38 -7.84
N VAL A 129 10.40 12.02 -9.00
CA VAL A 129 11.07 13.31 -9.17
C VAL A 129 10.41 14.40 -8.31
N GLU A 130 9.13 14.64 -8.50
CA GLU A 130 8.40 15.66 -7.75
C GLU A 130 8.14 15.23 -6.29
N GLY A 131 7.77 13.96 -6.09
CA GLY A 131 7.48 13.41 -4.77
C GLY A 131 8.66 13.43 -3.81
N LEU A 132 9.88 13.23 -4.30
CA LEU A 132 11.12 13.31 -3.53
C LEU A 132 11.83 14.66 -3.69
N ALA A 133 11.22 15.62 -4.40
CA ALA A 133 11.76 16.95 -4.66
C ALA A 133 13.16 16.95 -5.32
N ILE A 134 13.45 15.93 -6.12
CA ILE A 134 14.75 15.80 -6.82
C ILE A 134 14.98 16.96 -7.78
N ASP A 135 13.92 17.46 -8.41
CA ASP A 135 13.94 18.62 -9.30
C ASP A 135 14.33 19.93 -8.58
N LYS A 136 14.07 20.02 -7.27
CA LYS A 136 14.42 21.19 -6.44
C LYS A 136 15.84 21.11 -5.87
N TYR A 137 16.38 19.90 -5.78
CA TYR A 137 17.71 19.63 -5.20
C TYR A 137 18.52 18.71 -6.12
N PRO A 138 18.90 19.19 -7.33
CA PRO A 138 19.55 18.35 -8.33
C PRO A 138 20.95 17.87 -7.95
N GLU A 139 21.52 18.41 -6.85
CA GLU A 139 22.86 18.05 -6.34
C GLU A 139 22.81 16.86 -5.36
N LEU A 140 21.64 16.36 -5.02
CA LEU A 140 21.45 15.15 -4.20
C LEU A 140 21.40 13.90 -5.09
#